data_5d26399635b8f7ef1c29ad966e1430c6
#
_entry.id   5d26399635b8f7ef1c29ad966e1430c6
#
_cell.length_a   1.000
_cell.length_b   1.000
_cell.length_c   1.000
_cell.angle_alpha   90.00
_cell.angle_beta   90.00
_cell.angle_gamma   90.00
#
_symmetry.space_group_name_H-M   'P 1'
#
loop_
_entity.id
_entity.type
_entity.pdbx_description
1 polymer ?
#
loop_
_entity_poly.entity_id
_entity_poly.type
_entity_poly.pdbx_seq_one_letter_code
_entity_poly.pdbx_strand_id
1 'polypeptide(L)'
;MGANELKDRLVSNISGVNYIRLTQKKEELTDKEWERVEKALDTLDKLPIYIQDKASVTIEEVQATVRRFKKRHGKVAAVFVDYLQIMKISQKKNQNRAEAIGNVTSAAKQMARKYKFCFVMLSQMTRESEKREEPMLSDLKESGSIEQDADVVEFLWHNGEKENNTKVIRSYFAKGRNVGENRFKYKFEWWVQRYVELPKKAE
;
A
#
# COMPACT_ATOMS: atom_id res chain seq x y z
N MET A 1 -1.40 -11.82 -3.86
CA MET A 1 -2.83 -11.54 -3.57
C MET A 1 -3.53 -11.26 -4.88
N GLY A 2 -4.60 -11.97 -5.16
CA GLY A 2 -5.38 -11.78 -6.39
C GLY A 2 -6.36 -10.60 -6.27
N ALA A 3 -6.88 -10.13 -7.42
CA ALA A 3 -7.84 -9.02 -7.45
C ALA A 3 -9.11 -9.30 -6.64
N ASN A 4 -9.61 -10.54 -6.66
CA ASN A 4 -10.78 -10.94 -5.89
C ASN A 4 -10.53 -10.86 -4.38
N GLU A 5 -9.38 -11.34 -3.90
CA GLU A 5 -9.03 -11.27 -2.48
C GLU A 5 -8.95 -9.82 -1.99
N LEU A 6 -8.40 -8.91 -2.81
CA LEU A 6 -8.37 -7.49 -2.47
C LEU A 6 -9.78 -6.89 -2.45
N LYS A 7 -10.63 -7.28 -3.40
CA LYS A 7 -12.04 -6.86 -3.44
C LYS A 7 -12.79 -7.32 -2.18
N ASP A 8 -12.61 -8.57 -1.76
CA ASP A 8 -13.24 -9.11 -0.54
C ASP A 8 -12.80 -8.35 0.73
N ARG A 9 -11.52 -7.97 0.82
CA ARG A 9 -11.01 -7.13 1.91
C ARG A 9 -11.65 -5.74 1.92
N LEU A 10 -11.82 -5.11 0.75
CA LEU A 10 -12.49 -3.83 0.64
C LEU A 10 -13.97 -3.93 1.01
N VAL A 11 -14.66 -4.99 0.57
CA VAL A 11 -16.05 -5.24 0.95
C VAL A 11 -16.17 -5.43 2.46
N SER A 12 -15.31 -6.25 3.08
CA SER A 12 -15.28 -6.42 4.54
C SER A 12 -15.05 -5.09 5.28
N ASN A 13 -14.12 -4.28 4.77
CA ASN A 13 -13.82 -2.96 5.34
C ASN A 13 -15.01 -2.01 5.30
N ILE A 14 -15.68 -1.91 4.15
CA ILE A 14 -16.80 -0.99 3.94
C ILE A 14 -18.06 -1.47 4.67
N SER A 15 -18.38 -2.76 4.57
CA SER A 15 -19.59 -3.34 5.18
C SER A 15 -19.49 -3.51 6.70
N GLY A 16 -18.26 -3.61 7.23
CA GLY A 16 -18.02 -4.00 8.63
C GLY A 16 -18.39 -5.46 8.92
N VAL A 17 -18.53 -6.29 7.90
CA VAL A 17 -18.74 -7.74 8.05
C VAL A 17 -17.39 -8.44 8.18
N ASN A 18 -17.32 -9.41 9.09
CA ASN A 18 -16.08 -10.14 9.37
C ASN A 18 -15.55 -10.82 8.10
N TYR A 19 -14.29 -10.56 7.76
CA TYR A 19 -13.62 -11.05 6.55
C TYR A 19 -13.63 -12.59 6.44
N ILE A 20 -13.43 -13.30 7.57
CA ILE A 20 -13.43 -14.76 7.56
C ILE A 20 -14.83 -15.29 7.27
N ARG A 21 -15.86 -14.71 7.88
CA ARG A 21 -17.26 -15.10 7.62
C ARG A 21 -17.66 -14.82 6.18
N LEU A 22 -17.21 -13.69 5.63
CA LEU A 22 -17.48 -13.32 4.25
C LEU A 22 -16.83 -14.29 3.23
N THR A 23 -15.60 -14.76 3.52
CA THR A 23 -14.80 -15.52 2.53
C THR A 23 -14.83 -17.03 2.72
N GLN A 24 -14.92 -17.52 3.95
CA GLN A 24 -14.77 -18.96 4.25
C GLN A 24 -16.11 -19.74 4.32
N LYS A 25 -17.24 -19.07 4.22
CA LYS A 25 -18.58 -19.68 4.24
C LYS A 25 -18.82 -20.69 5.39
N LYS A 26 -18.10 -20.57 6.48
CA LYS A 26 -18.23 -21.46 7.64
C LYS A 26 -19.52 -21.21 8.43
N GLU A 27 -20.02 -19.99 8.35
CA GLU A 27 -21.26 -19.55 8.97
C GLU A 27 -22.04 -18.74 7.95
N GLU A 28 -23.33 -18.90 7.89
CA GLU A 28 -24.19 -18.07 7.05
C GLU A 28 -24.23 -16.63 7.58
N LEU A 29 -24.22 -15.68 6.66
CA LEU A 29 -24.42 -14.27 6.98
C LEU A 29 -25.92 -14.07 7.27
N THR A 30 -26.21 -13.24 8.26
CA THR A 30 -27.57 -12.79 8.54
C THR A 30 -28.08 -11.88 7.43
N ASP A 31 -29.40 -11.73 7.29
CA ASP A 31 -30.01 -10.83 6.29
C ASP A 31 -29.47 -9.39 6.41
N LYS A 32 -29.28 -8.90 7.64
CA LYS A 32 -28.71 -7.59 7.91
C LYS A 32 -27.23 -7.45 7.48
N GLU A 33 -26.47 -8.53 7.56
CA GLU A 33 -25.09 -8.55 7.08
C GLU A 33 -25.06 -8.58 5.55
N TRP A 34 -25.94 -9.36 4.93
CA TRP A 34 -26.09 -9.38 3.49
C TRP A 34 -26.48 -8.00 2.94
N GLU A 35 -27.44 -7.32 3.53
CA GLU A 35 -27.83 -5.97 3.14
C GLU A 35 -26.62 -4.98 3.21
N ARG A 36 -25.76 -5.11 4.22
CA ARG A 36 -24.55 -4.29 4.34
C ARG A 36 -23.50 -4.65 3.29
N VAL A 37 -23.37 -5.93 2.95
CA VAL A 37 -22.45 -6.40 1.89
C VAL A 37 -22.91 -5.88 0.53
N GLU A 38 -24.18 -5.95 0.21
CA GLU A 38 -24.74 -5.42 -1.05
C GLU A 38 -24.49 -3.90 -1.17
N LYS A 39 -24.76 -3.13 -0.12
CA LYS A 39 -24.46 -1.68 -0.10
C LYS A 39 -22.96 -1.40 -0.26
N ALA A 40 -22.09 -2.25 0.30
CA ALA A 40 -20.64 -2.13 0.15
C ALA A 40 -20.20 -2.43 -1.29
N LEU A 41 -20.77 -3.43 -1.93
CA LEU A 41 -20.53 -3.75 -3.35
C LEU A 41 -20.97 -2.60 -4.25
N ASP A 42 -22.18 -2.08 -4.05
CA ASP A 42 -22.68 -0.91 -4.79
C ASP A 42 -21.79 0.33 -4.63
N THR A 43 -21.25 0.51 -3.43
CA THR A 43 -20.29 1.60 -3.15
C THR A 43 -18.99 1.37 -3.90
N LEU A 44 -18.45 0.17 -3.83
CA LEU A 44 -17.17 -0.18 -4.45
C LEU A 44 -17.24 -0.09 -5.98
N ASP A 45 -18.34 -0.50 -6.59
CA ASP A 45 -18.53 -0.46 -8.04
C ASP A 45 -18.62 0.99 -8.59
N LYS A 46 -18.98 1.95 -7.75
CA LYS A 46 -18.99 3.39 -8.10
C LYS A 46 -17.61 4.05 -7.94
N LEU A 47 -16.68 3.42 -7.23
CA LEU A 47 -15.35 3.97 -7.03
C LEU A 47 -14.47 3.69 -8.26
N PRO A 48 -13.69 4.67 -8.74
CA PRO A 48 -12.79 4.51 -9.87
C PRO A 48 -11.50 3.76 -9.46
N ILE A 49 -11.66 2.55 -8.91
CA ILE A 49 -10.57 1.68 -8.48
C ILE A 49 -10.37 0.60 -9.55
N TYR A 50 -9.13 0.49 -10.04
CA TYR A 50 -8.75 -0.49 -11.06
C TYR A 50 -7.62 -1.34 -10.51
N ILE A 51 -7.81 -2.65 -10.50
CA ILE A 51 -6.86 -3.62 -9.97
C ILE A 51 -6.27 -4.40 -11.13
N GLN A 52 -4.94 -4.48 -11.17
CA GLN A 52 -4.19 -5.33 -12.08
C GLN A 52 -3.33 -6.30 -11.24
N ASP A 53 -3.71 -7.57 -11.22
CA ASP A 53 -3.06 -8.63 -10.45
C ASP A 53 -2.08 -9.47 -11.28
N LYS A 54 -1.57 -8.88 -12.38
CA LYS A 54 -0.52 -9.50 -13.18
C LYS A 54 0.74 -9.68 -12.36
N ALA A 55 1.20 -10.92 -12.25
CA ALA A 55 2.47 -11.22 -11.62
C ALA A 55 3.63 -10.55 -12.40
N SER A 56 4.56 -9.93 -11.65
CA SER A 56 5.85 -9.50 -12.19
C SER A 56 5.76 -8.48 -13.34
N VAL A 57 5.22 -7.30 -13.06
CA VAL A 57 5.16 -6.18 -14.02
C VAL A 57 6.48 -5.40 -14.09
N THR A 58 6.79 -4.83 -15.26
CA THR A 58 7.88 -3.86 -15.41
C THR A 58 7.39 -2.44 -15.25
N ILE A 59 8.31 -1.48 -15.01
CA ILE A 59 7.94 -0.06 -14.88
C ILE A 59 7.39 0.51 -16.21
N GLU A 60 7.85 -0.01 -17.35
CA GLU A 60 7.35 0.34 -18.68
C GLU A 60 5.90 -0.13 -18.89
N GLU A 61 5.55 -1.32 -18.39
CA GLU A 61 4.18 -1.82 -18.43
C GLU A 61 3.25 -0.98 -17.54
N VAL A 62 3.72 -0.58 -16.36
CA VAL A 62 2.99 0.39 -15.51
C VAL A 62 2.77 1.69 -16.25
N GLN A 63 3.81 2.22 -16.88
CA GLN A 63 3.72 3.47 -17.66
C GLN A 63 2.74 3.36 -18.84
N ALA A 64 2.75 2.23 -19.54
CA ALA A 64 1.82 1.99 -20.64
C ALA A 64 0.36 1.90 -20.14
N THR A 65 0.16 1.28 -18.98
CA THR A 65 -1.15 1.20 -18.33
C THR A 65 -1.65 2.58 -17.92
N VAL A 66 -0.83 3.38 -17.23
CA VAL A 66 -1.16 4.76 -16.82
C VAL A 66 -1.54 5.61 -18.03
N ARG A 67 -0.80 5.50 -19.14
CA ARG A 67 -1.11 6.23 -20.39
C ARG A 67 -2.49 5.85 -20.94
N ARG A 68 -2.81 4.55 -20.99
CA ARG A 68 -4.12 4.07 -21.45
C ARG A 68 -5.25 4.59 -20.57
N PHE A 69 -5.09 4.50 -19.22
CA PHE A 69 -6.09 4.99 -18.27
C PHE A 69 -6.29 6.49 -18.39
N LYS A 70 -5.20 7.24 -18.46
CA LYS A 70 -5.30 8.71 -18.64
C LYS A 70 -6.00 9.09 -19.95
N LYS A 71 -5.72 8.37 -21.05
CA LYS A 71 -6.41 8.60 -22.34
C LYS A 71 -7.91 8.28 -22.23
N ARG A 72 -8.27 7.21 -21.49
CA ARG A 72 -9.68 6.74 -21.39
C ARG A 72 -10.49 7.55 -20.39
N HIS A 73 -9.89 7.93 -19.26
CA HIS A 73 -10.60 8.53 -18.12
C HIS A 73 -10.19 9.98 -17.83
N GLY A 74 -9.29 10.57 -18.61
CA GLY A 74 -8.84 11.95 -18.47
C GLY A 74 -7.81 12.17 -17.38
N LYS A 75 -7.96 11.53 -16.21
CA LYS A 75 -7.08 11.69 -15.05
C LYS A 75 -6.80 10.35 -14.35
N VAL A 76 -5.66 10.31 -13.67
CA VAL A 76 -5.28 9.28 -12.70
C VAL A 76 -4.93 10.03 -11.42
N ALA A 77 -5.51 9.67 -10.29
CA ALA A 77 -5.23 10.32 -9.01
C ALA A 77 -4.01 9.70 -8.32
N ALA A 78 -3.97 8.38 -8.26
CA ALA A 78 -2.87 7.64 -7.65
C ALA A 78 -2.63 6.31 -8.37
N VAL A 79 -1.39 5.83 -8.27
CA VAL A 79 -0.98 4.49 -8.69
C VAL A 79 -0.28 3.83 -7.53
N PHE A 80 -0.73 2.65 -7.13
CA PHE A 80 -0.13 1.84 -6.07
C PHE A 80 0.57 0.64 -6.69
N VAL A 81 1.81 0.39 -6.26
CA VAL A 81 2.58 -0.81 -6.63
C VAL A 81 2.89 -1.60 -5.37
N ASP A 82 2.33 -2.78 -5.25
CA ASP A 82 2.52 -3.70 -4.13
C ASP A 82 3.25 -4.96 -4.64
N TYR A 83 4.53 -5.05 -4.48
CA TYR A 83 5.54 -4.16 -3.95
C TYR A 83 6.78 -4.15 -4.87
N LEU A 84 7.72 -3.24 -4.66
CA LEU A 84 8.87 -2.99 -5.54
C LEU A 84 9.69 -4.26 -5.84
N GLN A 85 9.95 -5.10 -4.83
CA GLN A 85 10.85 -6.24 -4.96
C GLN A 85 10.29 -7.39 -5.82
N ILE A 86 8.96 -7.44 -6.08
CA ILE A 86 8.36 -8.42 -7.00
C ILE A 86 8.25 -7.90 -8.43
N MET A 87 8.51 -6.64 -8.67
CA MET A 87 8.57 -6.12 -10.04
C MET A 87 9.67 -6.82 -10.85
N LYS A 88 9.41 -6.98 -12.14
CA LYS A 88 10.43 -7.44 -13.07
C LYS A 88 11.37 -6.28 -13.38
N ILE A 89 12.54 -6.29 -12.73
CA ILE A 89 13.57 -5.26 -12.87
C ILE A 89 14.67 -5.80 -13.78
N SER A 90 14.79 -5.24 -14.98
CA SER A 90 15.85 -5.60 -15.93
C SER A 90 17.18 -5.01 -15.47
N GLN A 91 18.20 -5.85 -15.37
CA GLN A 91 19.58 -5.42 -15.12
C GLN A 91 20.37 -5.45 -16.41
N LYS A 92 21.10 -4.38 -16.70
CA LYS A 92 22.10 -4.36 -17.78
C LYS A 92 23.34 -5.17 -17.39
N LYS A 93 24.12 -5.57 -18.37
CA LYS A 93 25.43 -6.22 -18.11
C LYS A 93 26.27 -5.29 -17.21
N ASN A 94 26.79 -5.82 -16.11
CA ASN A 94 27.55 -5.11 -15.07
C ASN A 94 26.75 -4.08 -14.22
N GLN A 95 25.45 -4.07 -14.28
CA GLN A 95 24.60 -3.23 -13.40
C GLN A 95 24.28 -3.97 -12.12
N ASN A 96 24.51 -3.35 -10.96
CA ASN A 96 24.08 -3.93 -9.69
C ASN A 96 22.55 -3.73 -9.47
N ARG A 97 21.99 -4.47 -8.52
CA ARG A 97 20.54 -4.46 -8.27
C ARG A 97 20.06 -3.10 -7.74
N ALA A 98 20.84 -2.44 -6.89
CA ALA A 98 20.50 -1.12 -6.36
C ALA A 98 20.38 -0.07 -7.46
N GLU A 99 21.30 -0.08 -8.43
CA GLU A 99 21.23 0.81 -9.62
C GLU A 99 19.98 0.49 -10.47
N ALA A 100 19.68 -0.79 -10.67
CA ALA A 100 18.49 -1.19 -11.43
C ALA A 100 17.19 -0.73 -10.76
N ILE A 101 17.12 -0.79 -9.43
CA ILE A 101 16.02 -0.24 -8.64
C ILE A 101 15.97 1.28 -8.77
N GLY A 102 17.11 1.96 -8.75
CA GLY A 102 17.18 3.40 -8.98
C GLY A 102 16.58 3.82 -10.32
N ASN A 103 16.76 3.03 -11.37
CA ASN A 103 16.09 3.29 -12.65
C ASN A 103 14.57 3.21 -12.54
N VAL A 104 14.03 2.24 -11.76
CA VAL A 104 12.59 2.08 -11.54
C VAL A 104 12.02 3.25 -10.74
N THR A 105 12.69 3.64 -9.64
CA THR A 105 12.22 4.74 -8.77
C THR A 105 12.26 6.07 -9.47
N SER A 106 13.34 6.33 -10.23
CA SER A 106 13.48 7.53 -11.07
C SER A 106 12.40 7.59 -12.16
N ALA A 107 12.13 6.47 -12.85
CA ALA A 107 11.06 6.39 -13.84
C ALA A 107 9.67 6.62 -13.23
N ALA A 108 9.41 6.05 -12.05
CA ALA A 108 8.18 6.29 -11.30
C ALA A 108 8.00 7.76 -10.92
N LYS A 109 9.07 8.41 -10.43
CA LYS A 109 9.09 9.84 -10.11
C LYS A 109 8.81 10.72 -11.34
N GLN A 110 9.47 10.43 -12.45
CA GLN A 110 9.27 11.16 -13.70
C GLN A 110 7.84 11.01 -14.21
N MET A 111 7.27 9.78 -14.10
CA MET A 111 5.91 9.48 -14.49
C MET A 111 4.89 10.26 -13.64
N ALA A 112 5.05 10.23 -12.32
CA ALA A 112 4.21 10.96 -11.38
C ALA A 112 4.17 12.46 -11.69
N ARG A 113 5.36 13.06 -11.93
CA ARG A 113 5.49 14.48 -12.31
C ARG A 113 4.86 14.78 -13.68
N LYS A 114 5.14 13.96 -14.69
CA LYS A 114 4.64 14.15 -16.06
C LYS A 114 3.13 14.07 -16.16
N TYR A 115 2.52 13.11 -15.45
CA TYR A 115 1.09 12.86 -15.54
C TYR A 115 0.29 13.44 -14.37
N LYS A 116 0.98 14.07 -13.40
CA LYS A 116 0.39 14.75 -12.23
C LYS A 116 -0.50 13.84 -11.40
N PHE A 117 0.07 12.76 -10.87
CA PHE A 117 -0.59 11.83 -9.94
C PHE A 117 0.34 11.43 -8.81
N CYS A 118 -0.20 10.88 -7.73
CA CYS A 118 0.58 10.31 -6.64
C CYS A 118 1.03 8.89 -6.99
N PHE A 119 2.35 8.63 -6.98
CA PHE A 119 2.89 7.28 -7.13
C PHE A 119 3.23 6.73 -5.75
N VAL A 120 2.52 5.71 -5.31
CA VAL A 120 2.74 5.01 -4.04
C VAL A 120 3.40 3.67 -4.33
N MET A 121 4.62 3.48 -3.86
CA MET A 121 5.38 2.25 -4.05
C MET A 121 5.66 1.63 -2.70
N LEU A 122 5.12 0.43 -2.46
CA LEU A 122 5.42 -0.32 -1.26
C LEU A 122 6.80 -0.96 -1.41
N SER A 123 7.55 -1.01 -0.33
CA SER A 123 8.87 -1.63 -0.29
C SER A 123 9.06 -2.38 1.03
N GLN A 124 9.68 -3.53 0.96
CA GLN A 124 10.04 -4.29 2.16
C GLN A 124 11.23 -3.63 2.85
N MET A 125 11.19 -3.64 4.16
CA MET A 125 12.33 -3.32 5.00
C MET A 125 13.31 -4.51 5.11
N THR A 126 14.55 -4.25 5.50
CA THR A 126 15.51 -5.28 5.85
C THR A 126 15.12 -5.99 7.15
N ARG A 127 15.51 -7.25 7.33
CA ARG A 127 15.26 -7.99 8.58
C ARG A 127 15.93 -7.34 9.81
N GLU A 128 16.96 -6.56 9.60
CA GLU A 128 17.64 -5.83 10.69
C GLU A 128 16.76 -4.79 11.34
N SER A 129 15.78 -4.24 10.62
CA SER A 129 14.78 -3.31 11.19
C SER A 129 13.95 -3.95 12.30
N GLU A 130 13.74 -5.28 12.26
CA GLU A 130 12.98 -6.01 13.30
C GLU A 130 13.67 -5.98 14.67
N LYS A 131 14.97 -5.71 14.71
CA LYS A 131 15.77 -5.62 15.94
C LYS A 131 15.72 -4.23 16.58
N ARG A 132 15.09 -3.28 15.93
CA ARG A 132 15.01 -1.88 16.37
C ARG A 132 13.61 -1.54 16.86
N GLU A 133 13.56 -0.59 17.77
CA GLU A 133 12.28 -0.06 18.26
C GLU A 133 11.54 0.74 17.17
N GLU A 134 12.30 1.48 16.34
CA GLU A 134 11.79 2.29 15.22
C GLU A 134 12.65 2.08 13.98
N PRO A 135 12.05 1.90 12.79
CA PRO A 135 12.79 1.75 11.54
C PRO A 135 13.44 3.06 11.12
N MET A 136 14.53 2.93 10.34
CA MET A 136 15.31 4.05 9.80
C MET A 136 15.35 4.00 8.27
N LEU A 137 15.67 5.12 7.62
CA LEU A 137 15.80 5.18 6.16
C LEU A 137 16.78 4.14 5.60
N SER A 138 17.85 3.84 6.33
CA SER A 138 18.81 2.77 5.96
C SER A 138 18.22 1.36 6.00
N ASP A 139 17.03 1.16 6.59
CA ASP A 139 16.35 -0.12 6.62
C ASP A 139 15.54 -0.40 5.34
N LEU A 140 15.39 0.59 4.48
CA LEU A 140 14.85 0.35 3.14
C LEU A 140 15.82 -0.55 2.38
N LYS A 141 15.37 -1.73 1.99
CA LYS A 141 16.18 -2.68 1.27
C LYS A 141 16.62 -2.08 -0.08
N GLU A 142 17.93 -2.10 -0.36
CA GLU A 142 18.53 -1.54 -1.59
C GLU A 142 18.34 -0.01 -1.72
N SER A 143 18.49 0.72 -0.63
CA SER A 143 17.81 1.95 -0.25
C SER A 143 18.28 3.29 -0.82
N GLY A 144 19.49 3.46 -1.27
CA GLY A 144 20.00 4.81 -1.61
C GLY A 144 19.15 5.58 -2.63
N SER A 145 18.73 4.88 -3.70
CA SER A 145 17.91 5.50 -4.75
C SER A 145 16.45 5.70 -4.32
N ILE A 146 15.88 4.77 -3.54
CA ILE A 146 14.50 4.87 -3.06
C ILE A 146 14.35 6.11 -2.19
N GLU A 147 15.28 6.28 -1.24
CA GLU A 147 15.29 7.46 -0.38
C GLU A 147 15.44 8.75 -1.18
N GLN A 148 16.37 8.79 -2.14
CA GLN A 148 16.64 10.01 -2.92
C GLN A 148 15.44 10.44 -3.77
N ASP A 149 14.78 9.49 -4.42
CA ASP A 149 13.69 9.76 -5.36
C ASP A 149 12.36 10.06 -4.65
N ALA A 150 12.09 9.46 -3.50
CA ALA A 150 10.84 9.66 -2.77
C ALA A 150 10.71 11.11 -2.24
N ASP A 151 9.51 11.69 -2.36
CA ASP A 151 9.16 12.95 -1.69
C ASP A 151 8.74 12.72 -0.24
N VAL A 152 8.12 11.56 0.01
CA VAL A 152 7.68 11.10 1.32
C VAL A 152 8.12 9.65 1.49
N VAL A 153 8.63 9.30 2.66
CA VAL A 153 8.88 7.93 3.10
C VAL A 153 8.12 7.72 4.40
N GLU A 154 7.18 6.81 4.37
CA GLU A 154 6.40 6.38 5.52
C GLU A 154 6.74 4.94 5.87
N PHE A 155 7.10 4.70 7.13
CA PHE A 155 7.24 3.36 7.67
C PHE A 155 5.96 2.95 8.39
N LEU A 156 5.54 1.71 8.15
CA LEU A 156 4.47 1.04 8.89
C LEU A 156 5.07 -0.19 9.56
N TRP A 157 5.00 -0.26 10.90
CA TRP A 157 5.56 -1.41 11.63
C TRP A 157 4.77 -1.73 12.90
N HIS A 158 5.04 -2.90 13.43
CA HIS A 158 4.47 -3.39 14.68
C HIS A 158 5.59 -3.86 15.60
N ASN A 159 5.65 -3.29 16.79
CA ASN A 159 6.68 -3.59 17.80
C ASN A 159 6.19 -4.51 18.94
N GLY A 160 5.10 -5.25 18.73
CA GLY A 160 4.50 -6.10 19.76
C GLY A 160 3.42 -5.42 20.61
N GLU A 161 3.27 -4.09 20.53
CA GLU A 161 2.24 -3.35 21.27
C GLU A 161 0.83 -3.81 20.87
N LYS A 162 -0.03 -4.01 21.88
CA LYS A 162 -1.43 -4.37 21.68
C LYS A 162 -2.32 -3.42 22.48
N GLU A 163 -3.48 -3.11 21.95
CA GLU A 163 -4.54 -2.41 22.63
C GLU A 163 -5.83 -3.21 22.48
N ASN A 164 -6.47 -3.55 23.60
CA ASN A 164 -7.67 -4.40 23.65
C ASN A 164 -7.54 -5.69 22.80
N ASN A 165 -6.43 -6.41 22.96
CA ASN A 165 -6.07 -7.61 22.18
C ASN A 165 -5.85 -7.38 20.67
N THR A 166 -5.82 -6.14 20.21
CA THR A 166 -5.63 -5.79 18.81
C THR A 166 -4.21 -5.26 18.60
N LYS A 167 -3.58 -5.61 17.48
CA LYS A 167 -2.24 -5.11 17.14
C LYS A 167 -2.26 -3.60 16.93
N VAL A 168 -1.33 -2.90 17.57
CA VAL A 168 -1.06 -1.49 17.29
C VAL A 168 -0.02 -1.40 16.18
N ILE A 169 -0.39 -0.79 15.10
CA ILE A 169 0.50 -0.47 13.98
C ILE A 169 0.94 0.97 14.14
N ARG A 170 2.25 1.18 14.11
CA ARG A 170 2.85 2.51 14.16
C ARG A 170 3.16 2.99 12.75
N SER A 171 2.98 4.27 12.51
CA SER A 171 3.35 4.96 11.29
C SER A 171 4.29 6.12 11.62
N TYR A 172 5.34 6.26 10.81
CA TYR A 172 6.32 7.33 10.94
C TYR A 172 6.72 7.85 9.56
N PHE A 173 6.54 9.15 9.35
CA PHE A 173 7.05 9.85 8.19
C PHE A 173 8.53 10.21 8.41
N ALA A 174 9.42 9.29 8.00
CA ALA A 174 10.86 9.44 8.16
C ALA A 174 11.48 10.44 7.15
N LYS A 175 10.77 10.72 6.07
CA LYS A 175 11.10 11.75 5.09
C LYS A 175 9.82 12.42 4.62
N GLY A 176 9.82 13.73 4.61
CA GLY A 176 8.69 14.51 4.10
C GLY A 176 9.15 15.89 3.63
N ARG A 177 9.33 16.07 2.31
CA ARG A 177 9.81 17.37 1.78
C ARG A 177 8.91 18.54 2.14
N ASN A 178 7.60 18.30 2.27
CA ASN A 178 6.61 19.35 2.53
C ASN A 178 5.65 19.03 3.68
N VAL A 179 5.79 17.88 4.35
CA VAL A 179 4.85 17.43 5.39
C VAL A 179 5.49 17.28 6.79
N GLY A 180 6.82 17.45 6.86
CA GLY A 180 7.56 17.25 8.11
C GLY A 180 7.56 15.81 8.61
N GLU A 181 8.13 15.61 9.79
CA GLU A 181 8.09 14.33 10.50
C GLU A 181 6.80 14.22 11.30
N ASN A 182 6.09 13.12 11.10
CA ASN A 182 4.86 12.83 11.84
C ASN A 182 4.84 11.38 12.28
N ARG A 183 4.24 11.12 13.43
CA ARG A 183 4.04 9.79 13.99
C ARG A 183 2.58 9.57 14.32
N PHE A 184 2.06 8.42 13.93
CA PHE A 184 0.69 8.00 14.19
C PHE A 184 0.68 6.59 14.76
N LYS A 185 -0.40 6.25 15.43
CA LYS A 185 -0.69 4.89 15.88
C LYS A 185 -2.07 4.49 15.40
N TYR A 186 -2.20 3.27 14.93
CA TYR A 186 -3.44 2.72 14.46
C TYR A 186 -3.71 1.39 15.17
N LYS A 187 -4.97 1.18 15.53
CA LYS A 187 -5.47 -0.14 15.87
C LYS A 187 -5.84 -0.86 14.57
N PHE A 188 -5.32 -2.06 14.33
CA PHE A 188 -5.67 -2.86 13.16
C PHE A 188 -6.77 -3.85 13.50
N GLU A 189 -7.99 -3.55 13.08
CA GLU A 189 -9.15 -4.43 13.19
C GLU A 189 -9.11 -5.47 12.07
N TRP A 190 -8.31 -6.54 12.29
CA TRP A 190 -8.05 -7.57 11.30
C TRP A 190 -9.30 -8.29 10.79
N TRP A 191 -10.33 -8.40 11.63
CA TRP A 191 -11.59 -9.06 11.27
C TRP A 191 -12.43 -8.29 10.25
N VAL A 192 -12.24 -6.99 10.11
CA VAL A 192 -12.83 -6.13 9.07
C VAL A 192 -11.79 -5.41 8.23
N GLN A 193 -10.54 -5.84 8.30
CA GLN A 193 -9.43 -5.31 7.49
C GLN A 193 -9.28 -3.78 7.56
N ARG A 194 -9.46 -3.20 8.77
CA ARG A 194 -9.53 -1.75 8.95
C ARG A 194 -8.48 -1.23 9.92
N TYR A 195 -7.87 -0.09 9.57
CA TYR A 195 -7.05 0.71 10.45
C TYR A 195 -7.89 1.81 11.09
N VAL A 196 -7.81 1.93 12.40
CA VAL A 196 -8.48 2.99 13.18
C VAL A 196 -7.39 3.79 13.88
N GLU A 197 -7.31 5.09 13.60
CA GLU A 197 -6.33 5.97 14.24
C GLU A 197 -6.59 6.05 15.75
N LEU A 198 -5.53 5.93 16.54
CA LEU A 198 -5.58 6.10 17.97
C LEU A 198 -5.28 7.56 18.33
N PRO A 199 -6.00 8.14 19.29
CA PRO A 199 -5.75 9.52 19.71
C PRO A 199 -4.31 9.64 20.23
N LYS A 200 -3.64 10.76 19.89
CA LYS A 200 -2.38 11.12 20.54
C LYS A 200 -2.68 11.28 22.02
N LYS A 201 -2.01 10.50 22.88
CA LYS A 201 -2.04 10.78 24.31
C LYS A 201 -1.49 12.20 24.49
N ALA A 202 -2.26 13.07 25.13
CA ALA A 202 -1.72 14.34 25.61
C ALA A 202 -0.57 14.00 26.57
N GLU A 203 0.64 14.49 26.26
CA GLU A 203 1.80 14.45 27.15
C GLU A 203 1.58 15.40 28.32
#